data_7a637753f758fc6ac83d8788fcaa6e74
#
_entry.id   7a637753f758fc6ac83d8788fcaa6e74
#
_cell.length_a   1.000
_cell.length_b   1.000
_cell.length_c   1.000
_cell.angle_alpha   90.00
_cell.angle_beta   90.00
_cell.angle_gamma   90.00
#
_symmetry.space_group_name_H-M   'P 1'
#
loop_
_entity.id
_entity.type
_entity.pdbx_description
1 polymer ?
#
loop_
_entity_poly.entity_id
_entity_poly.type
_entity_poly.pdbx_seq_one_letter_code
_entity_poly.pdbx_strand_id
1 'polypeptide(L)'
;MPTLTATNSLSTKLATIEPHIGNTPLLRIEGFHDNENVQIFAKLEWKQLSGSVKARAAYNIIKNAILENKLTPDKILLDASSGNTGIAYATIGKELGLNVTILLPENASSERKNILKSLGAEIIYTSKFGGTDEAQDAAKELAERSPEKYFYADQYSNENNWKAHYHGTAEEIIHEKPQLDYFIAGLGTTGTFVGTSRKLKEYNANIQTIALQPDFALHALEGWKHLETVTVPKIYDETIADRILEVNTLISHQYIAKFYEYYGFPISPSSAANIAGAVQLAKQIEKGTIITILPDNADKYGDVIKKII
;
A
#
# COMPACT_ATOMS: atom_id res chain seq x y z
N MET A 1 -5.24 -15.42 31.38
CA MET A 1 -4.55 -14.11 31.35
C MET A 1 -3.24 -14.30 30.61
N PRO A 2 -2.97 -13.64 29.50
CA PRO A 2 -1.65 -13.67 28.88
C PRO A 2 -0.67 -13.08 29.87
N THR A 3 0.46 -13.76 30.09
CA THR A 3 1.45 -13.34 31.06
C THR A 3 2.12 -12.05 30.61
N LEU A 4 2.30 -11.08 31.49
CA LEU A 4 3.03 -9.82 31.27
C LEU A 4 4.38 -10.02 30.55
N THR A 5 5.03 -11.17 30.73
CA THR A 5 6.27 -11.58 30.08
C THR A 5 6.12 -11.82 28.57
N ALA A 6 4.99 -12.32 28.07
CA ALA A 6 4.79 -12.61 26.65
C ALA A 6 4.51 -11.33 25.83
N THR A 7 3.77 -10.38 26.38
CA THR A 7 3.53 -9.07 25.76
C THR A 7 4.82 -8.22 25.70
N ASN A 8 5.65 -8.28 26.76
CA ASN A 8 6.97 -7.65 26.75
C ASN A 8 7.87 -8.24 25.66
N SER A 9 7.77 -9.55 25.37
CA SER A 9 8.52 -10.19 24.28
C SER A 9 8.09 -9.66 22.90
N LEU A 10 6.77 -9.49 22.62
CA LEU A 10 6.29 -8.92 21.36
C LEU A 10 6.70 -7.46 21.20
N SER A 11 6.60 -6.65 22.25
CA SER A 11 7.02 -5.25 22.22
C SER A 11 8.53 -5.09 21.94
N THR A 12 9.35 -5.97 22.50
CA THR A 12 10.79 -5.99 22.21
C THR A 12 11.06 -6.34 20.75
N LYS A 13 10.38 -7.35 20.21
CA LYS A 13 10.50 -7.72 18.78
C LYS A 13 10.00 -6.62 17.84
N LEU A 14 8.92 -5.90 18.19
CA LEU A 14 8.48 -4.74 17.42
C LEU A 14 9.57 -3.70 17.28
N ALA A 15 10.30 -3.39 18.34
CA ALA A 15 11.41 -2.43 18.32
C ALA A 15 12.55 -2.86 17.37
N THR A 16 12.77 -4.17 17.15
CA THR A 16 13.77 -4.65 16.18
C THR A 16 13.28 -4.56 14.73
N ILE A 17 11.98 -4.58 14.49
CA ILE A 17 11.37 -4.47 13.15
C ILE A 17 11.26 -3.00 12.72
N GLU A 18 10.95 -2.09 13.65
CA GLU A 18 10.65 -0.69 13.38
C GLU A 18 11.68 0.03 12.48
N PRO A 19 13.02 -0.16 12.66
CA PRO A 19 14.01 0.47 11.78
C PRO A 19 13.98 0.00 10.32
N HIS A 20 13.28 -1.10 10.03
CA HIS A 20 13.11 -1.66 8.68
C HIS A 20 11.80 -1.22 8.01
N ILE A 21 11.03 -0.35 8.65
CA ILE A 21 9.77 0.19 8.14
C ILE A 21 9.97 1.68 7.81
N GLY A 22 9.64 2.05 6.58
CA GLY A 22 9.79 3.44 6.15
C GLY A 22 11.23 3.82 5.79
N ASN A 23 11.55 5.11 5.90
CA ASN A 23 12.82 5.72 5.47
C ASN A 23 13.20 5.31 4.04
N THR A 24 12.21 5.26 3.18
CA THR A 24 12.40 4.84 1.78
C THR A 24 13.01 5.97 0.95
N PRO A 25 13.89 5.66 -0.03
CA PRO A 25 14.51 6.68 -0.85
C PRO A 25 13.50 7.49 -1.69
N LEU A 26 13.82 8.74 -1.93
CA LEU A 26 13.11 9.61 -2.87
C LEU A 26 13.92 9.72 -4.17
N LEU A 27 13.40 9.15 -5.27
CA LEU A 27 14.02 9.14 -6.58
C LEU A 27 13.47 10.30 -7.44
N ARG A 28 14.34 11.07 -8.07
CA ARG A 28 13.94 12.00 -9.12
C ARG A 28 13.61 11.22 -10.39
N ILE A 29 12.41 11.47 -10.95
CA ILE A 29 11.94 10.83 -12.19
C ILE A 29 12.28 11.73 -13.37
N GLU A 30 13.21 11.30 -14.19
CA GLU A 30 13.74 12.05 -15.35
C GLU A 30 13.39 11.33 -16.67
N GLY A 31 13.31 12.11 -17.76
CA GLY A 31 13.06 11.57 -19.10
C GLY A 31 11.59 11.19 -19.39
N PHE A 32 10.65 11.57 -18.53
CA PHE A 32 9.22 11.18 -18.66
C PHE A 32 8.30 12.32 -19.13
N HIS A 33 8.76 13.58 -19.08
CA HIS A 33 8.06 14.76 -19.58
C HIS A 33 9.08 15.82 -20.05
N ASP A 34 8.62 16.80 -20.85
CA ASP A 34 9.47 17.82 -21.49
C ASP A 34 9.36 19.20 -20.80
N ASN A 35 8.57 19.33 -19.71
CA ASN A 35 8.43 20.58 -18.99
C ASN A 35 9.59 20.76 -18.00
N GLU A 36 10.60 21.56 -18.36
CA GLU A 36 11.80 21.79 -17.55
C GLU A 36 11.52 22.51 -16.21
N ASN A 37 10.37 23.19 -16.08
CA ASN A 37 9.96 23.87 -14.85
C ASN A 37 9.23 22.95 -13.86
N VAL A 38 8.99 21.69 -14.23
CA VAL A 38 8.34 20.70 -13.36
C VAL A 38 9.34 19.62 -12.97
N GLN A 39 9.36 19.28 -11.70
CA GLN A 39 10.17 18.17 -11.18
C GLN A 39 9.23 17.10 -10.61
N ILE A 40 9.48 15.85 -10.95
CA ILE A 40 8.75 14.69 -10.38
C ILE A 40 9.71 13.92 -9.50
N PHE A 41 9.28 13.60 -8.29
CA PHE A 41 9.99 12.70 -7.38
C PHE A 41 9.06 11.58 -6.94
N ALA A 42 9.62 10.41 -6.65
CA ALA A 42 8.87 9.23 -6.26
C ALA A 42 9.51 8.50 -5.08
N LYS A 43 8.72 8.19 -4.05
CA LYS A 43 9.15 7.35 -2.92
C LYS A 43 9.22 5.89 -3.35
N LEU A 44 10.37 5.26 -3.18
CA LEU A 44 10.61 3.86 -3.56
C LEU A 44 10.17 2.91 -2.44
N GLU A 45 8.88 2.67 -2.32
CA GLU A 45 8.28 1.97 -1.18
C GLU A 45 8.60 0.47 -1.08
N TRP A 46 9.27 -0.11 -2.07
CA TRP A 46 9.81 -1.48 -1.95
C TRP A 46 11.14 -1.56 -1.20
N LYS A 47 11.76 -0.42 -0.86
CA LYS A 47 13.04 -0.35 -0.13
C LYS A 47 12.84 -0.43 1.39
N GLN A 48 11.92 -1.29 1.83
CA GLN A 48 11.60 -1.55 3.23
C GLN A 48 11.16 -3.00 3.42
N LEU A 49 10.92 -3.41 4.66
CA LEU A 49 10.46 -4.76 4.99
C LEU A 49 9.22 -5.12 4.16
N SER A 50 9.08 -6.38 3.75
CA SER A 50 8.03 -6.91 2.85
C SER A 50 8.03 -6.39 1.41
N GLY A 51 8.92 -5.46 1.04
CA GLY A 51 9.10 -4.99 -0.34
C GLY A 51 7.88 -4.27 -0.91
N SER A 52 7.14 -3.50 -0.10
CA SER A 52 6.04 -2.66 -0.57
C SER A 52 5.59 -1.60 0.43
N VAL A 53 4.83 -0.61 -0.05
CA VAL A 53 4.17 0.42 0.76
C VAL A 53 3.30 -0.14 1.90
N LYS A 54 2.85 -1.38 1.78
CA LYS A 54 1.97 -2.03 2.77
C LYS A 54 2.69 -2.40 4.07
N ALA A 55 4.02 -2.44 4.08
CA ALA A 55 4.79 -2.62 5.32
C ALA A 55 4.42 -1.57 6.38
N ARG A 56 4.22 -0.32 5.97
CA ARG A 56 3.88 0.79 6.87
C ARG A 56 2.53 0.57 7.57
N ALA A 57 1.48 0.33 6.78
CA ALA A 57 0.14 0.09 7.30
C ALA A 57 0.08 -1.18 8.16
N ALA A 58 0.63 -2.28 7.66
CA ALA A 58 0.65 -3.57 8.37
C ALA A 58 1.39 -3.47 9.71
N TYR A 59 2.56 -2.85 9.73
CA TYR A 59 3.32 -2.63 10.96
C TYR A 59 2.55 -1.80 11.97
N ASN A 60 1.97 -0.67 11.54
CA ASN A 60 1.25 0.22 12.44
C ASN A 60 -0.03 -0.39 13.00
N ILE A 61 -0.76 -1.18 12.19
CA ILE A 61 -1.93 -1.95 12.65
C ILE A 61 -1.51 -2.99 13.71
N ILE A 62 -0.48 -3.79 13.41
CA ILE A 62 0.03 -4.82 14.32
C ILE A 62 0.58 -4.18 15.62
N LYS A 63 1.40 -3.14 15.50
CA LYS A 63 1.98 -2.43 16.65
C LYS A 63 0.91 -1.93 17.61
N ASN A 64 -0.09 -1.21 17.10
CA ASN A 64 -1.16 -0.69 17.95
C ASN A 64 -2.01 -1.80 18.54
N ALA A 65 -2.32 -2.87 17.78
CA ALA A 65 -3.06 -4.00 18.30
C ALA A 65 -2.33 -4.74 19.46
N ILE A 66 -1.01 -4.86 19.37
CA ILE A 66 -0.18 -5.44 20.46
C ILE A 66 -0.18 -4.50 21.67
N LEU A 67 0.05 -3.20 21.48
CA LEU A 67 0.08 -2.21 22.57
C LEU A 67 -1.28 -2.10 23.28
N GLU A 68 -2.37 -2.30 22.56
CA GLU A 68 -3.73 -2.31 23.10
C GLU A 68 -4.18 -3.69 23.63
N ASN A 69 -3.30 -4.69 23.65
CA ASN A 69 -3.60 -6.08 24.01
C ASN A 69 -4.74 -6.73 23.20
N LYS A 70 -4.98 -6.25 21.98
CA LYS A 70 -5.96 -6.84 21.05
C LYS A 70 -5.38 -8.02 20.27
N LEU A 71 -4.07 -7.96 19.96
CA LEU A 71 -3.30 -9.02 19.34
C LEU A 71 -2.27 -9.54 20.34
N THR A 72 -2.47 -10.74 20.81
CA THR A 72 -1.65 -11.45 21.79
C THR A 72 -0.98 -12.67 21.15
N PRO A 73 0.07 -13.28 21.75
CA PRO A 73 0.77 -14.42 21.14
C PRO A 73 -0.10 -15.66 20.86
N ASP A 74 -1.22 -15.80 21.54
CA ASP A 74 -2.20 -16.87 21.39
C ASP A 74 -3.28 -16.58 20.33
N LYS A 75 -3.34 -15.34 19.82
CA LYS A 75 -4.25 -14.96 18.74
C LYS A 75 -3.60 -15.08 17.36
N ILE A 76 -4.44 -15.34 16.39
CA ILE A 76 -4.09 -15.37 14.97
C ILE A 76 -4.41 -14.01 14.35
N LEU A 77 -3.43 -13.40 13.69
CA LEU A 77 -3.66 -12.21 12.85
C LEU A 77 -4.42 -12.62 11.59
N LEU A 78 -5.59 -12.05 11.38
CA LEU A 78 -6.51 -12.37 10.29
C LEU A 78 -6.76 -11.14 9.42
N ASP A 79 -6.68 -11.30 8.10
CA ASP A 79 -7.18 -10.28 7.15
C ASP A 79 -7.51 -10.91 5.79
N ALA A 80 -8.19 -10.14 4.93
CA ALA A 80 -8.44 -10.48 3.54
C ALA A 80 -7.50 -9.70 2.62
N SER A 81 -6.66 -10.41 1.85
CA SER A 81 -5.75 -9.77 0.91
C SER A 81 -5.18 -10.74 -0.10
N SER A 82 -5.39 -10.46 -1.38
CA SER A 82 -4.74 -11.18 -2.49
C SER A 82 -3.38 -10.57 -2.90
N GLY A 83 -2.89 -9.55 -2.20
CA GLY A 83 -1.74 -8.77 -2.61
C GLY A 83 -0.74 -8.44 -1.50
N ASN A 84 -0.13 -7.28 -1.61
CA ASN A 84 0.98 -6.83 -0.77
C ASN A 84 0.66 -6.75 0.73
N THR A 85 -0.60 -6.50 1.11
CA THR A 85 -0.96 -6.43 2.54
C THR A 85 -0.86 -7.79 3.22
N GLY A 86 -1.36 -8.85 2.58
CA GLY A 86 -1.21 -10.21 3.08
C GLY A 86 0.27 -10.60 3.24
N ILE A 87 1.11 -10.26 2.24
CA ILE A 87 2.56 -10.48 2.31
C ILE A 87 3.19 -9.68 3.46
N ALA A 88 2.77 -8.43 3.68
CA ALA A 88 3.29 -7.61 4.76
C ALA A 88 2.92 -8.18 6.14
N TYR A 89 1.66 -8.61 6.34
CA TYR A 89 1.23 -9.29 7.55
C TYR A 89 1.99 -10.59 7.80
N ALA A 90 2.14 -11.42 6.75
CA ALA A 90 2.88 -12.68 6.87
C ALA A 90 4.36 -12.46 7.19
N THR A 91 5.00 -11.45 6.58
CA THR A 91 6.40 -11.10 6.84
C THR A 91 6.58 -10.63 8.29
N ILE A 92 5.80 -9.66 8.72
CA ILE A 92 5.88 -9.11 10.08
C ILE A 92 5.47 -10.16 11.12
N GLY A 93 4.42 -10.95 10.84
CA GLY A 93 3.98 -12.03 11.71
C GLY A 93 5.07 -13.08 11.93
N LYS A 94 5.78 -13.47 10.86
CA LYS A 94 6.93 -14.39 10.95
C LYS A 94 8.03 -13.85 11.87
N GLU A 95 8.42 -12.59 11.72
CA GLU A 95 9.44 -11.95 12.58
C GLU A 95 9.01 -11.88 14.05
N LEU A 96 7.72 -11.63 14.30
CA LEU A 96 7.14 -11.58 15.64
C LEU A 96 6.91 -12.97 16.24
N GLY A 97 6.83 -14.01 15.42
CA GLY A 97 6.42 -15.36 15.83
C GLY A 97 4.90 -15.46 16.06
N LEU A 98 4.10 -14.68 15.32
CA LEU A 98 2.64 -14.72 15.32
C LEU A 98 2.13 -15.61 14.20
N ASN A 99 1.04 -16.32 14.44
CA ASN A 99 0.29 -17.01 13.40
C ASN A 99 -0.48 -15.99 12.56
N VAL A 100 -0.49 -16.19 11.24
CA VAL A 100 -1.18 -15.32 10.29
C VAL A 100 -2.07 -16.17 9.39
N THR A 101 -3.33 -15.80 9.26
CA THR A 101 -4.28 -16.39 8.33
C THR A 101 -4.77 -15.32 7.35
N ILE A 102 -4.65 -15.60 6.06
CA ILE A 102 -5.06 -14.69 4.98
C ILE A 102 -6.18 -15.32 4.16
N LEU A 103 -7.28 -14.60 4.02
CA LEU A 103 -8.36 -14.97 3.12
C LEU A 103 -8.14 -14.32 1.75
N LEU A 104 -8.29 -15.11 0.69
CA LEU A 104 -8.15 -14.62 -0.67
C LEU A 104 -8.90 -15.51 -1.68
N PRO A 105 -9.38 -14.96 -2.82
CA PRO A 105 -10.09 -15.74 -3.82
C PRO A 105 -9.17 -16.79 -4.48
N GLU A 106 -9.77 -17.92 -4.86
CA GLU A 106 -9.04 -19.05 -5.48
C GLU A 106 -8.24 -18.68 -6.73
N ASN A 107 -8.70 -17.69 -7.50
CA ASN A 107 -8.03 -17.20 -8.71
C ASN A 107 -6.94 -16.15 -8.46
N ALA A 108 -6.59 -15.87 -7.20
CA ALA A 108 -5.47 -15.00 -6.89
C ALA A 108 -4.16 -15.58 -7.46
N SER A 109 -3.18 -14.70 -7.72
CA SER A 109 -1.88 -15.05 -8.30
C SER A 109 -1.20 -16.22 -7.58
N SER A 110 -0.77 -17.22 -8.34
CA SER A 110 -0.01 -18.37 -7.81
C SER A 110 1.31 -17.95 -7.17
N GLU A 111 1.95 -16.94 -7.73
CA GLU A 111 3.20 -16.38 -7.21
C GLU A 111 3.00 -15.84 -5.78
N ARG A 112 1.95 -15.04 -5.55
CA ARG A 112 1.64 -14.49 -4.22
C ARG A 112 1.20 -15.55 -3.22
N LYS A 113 0.43 -16.55 -3.67
CA LYS A 113 0.11 -17.72 -2.83
C LYS A 113 1.37 -18.46 -2.36
N ASN A 114 2.35 -18.60 -3.26
CA ASN A 114 3.63 -19.25 -2.92
C ASN A 114 4.45 -18.41 -1.94
N ILE A 115 4.47 -17.07 -2.10
CA ILE A 115 5.11 -16.17 -1.15
C ILE A 115 4.46 -16.30 0.24
N LEU A 116 3.13 -16.22 0.34
CA LEU A 116 2.42 -16.37 1.61
C LEU A 116 2.73 -17.70 2.31
N LYS A 117 2.70 -18.80 1.55
CA LYS A 117 3.05 -20.15 2.08
C LYS A 117 4.50 -20.20 2.56
N SER A 118 5.45 -19.62 1.82
CA SER A 118 6.87 -19.61 2.21
C SER A 118 7.13 -18.78 3.47
N LEU A 119 6.27 -17.81 3.75
CA LEU A 119 6.28 -17.02 4.97
C LEU A 119 5.58 -17.71 6.15
N GLY A 120 4.95 -18.87 5.92
CA GLY A 120 4.25 -19.63 6.95
C GLY A 120 2.81 -19.19 7.23
N ALA A 121 2.24 -18.34 6.37
CA ALA A 121 0.83 -17.94 6.53
C ALA A 121 -0.12 -19.07 6.12
N GLU A 122 -1.17 -19.27 6.91
CA GLU A 122 -2.33 -20.08 6.53
C GLU A 122 -3.15 -19.32 5.49
N ILE A 123 -3.63 -20.02 4.46
CA ILE A 123 -4.48 -19.46 3.43
C ILE A 123 -5.85 -20.13 3.45
N ILE A 124 -6.90 -19.33 3.61
CA ILE A 124 -8.28 -19.76 3.43
C ILE A 124 -8.76 -19.21 2.08
N TYR A 125 -9.17 -20.10 1.19
CA TYR A 125 -9.65 -19.73 -0.14
C TYR A 125 -11.14 -19.38 -0.10
N THR A 126 -11.49 -18.25 -0.75
CA THR A 126 -12.88 -17.87 -1.03
C THR A 126 -13.19 -18.10 -2.51
N SER A 127 -14.46 -17.95 -2.88
CA SER A 127 -14.90 -18.15 -4.27
C SER A 127 -14.14 -17.23 -5.24
N LYS A 128 -13.76 -17.79 -6.39
CA LYS A 128 -13.15 -17.02 -7.48
C LYS A 128 -14.05 -15.93 -8.08
N PHE A 129 -15.36 -15.98 -7.81
CA PHE A 129 -16.35 -15.06 -8.36
C PHE A 129 -16.63 -13.86 -7.47
N GLY A 130 -16.44 -13.98 -6.14
CA GLY A 130 -16.73 -12.93 -5.18
C GLY A 130 -15.62 -11.90 -4.95
N GLY A 131 -14.44 -12.18 -5.51
CA GLY A 131 -13.30 -11.25 -5.46
C GLY A 131 -12.84 -10.91 -4.04
N THR A 132 -12.30 -9.71 -3.89
CA THR A 132 -11.75 -9.23 -2.62
C THR A 132 -12.85 -8.91 -1.60
N ASP A 133 -14.02 -8.48 -2.04
CA ASP A 133 -15.10 -8.05 -1.14
C ASP A 133 -15.69 -9.27 -0.41
N GLU A 134 -15.95 -10.40 -1.11
CA GLU A 134 -16.36 -11.66 -0.46
C GLU A 134 -15.29 -12.15 0.54
N ALA A 135 -14.01 -12.01 0.21
CA ALA A 135 -12.94 -12.40 1.12
C ALA A 135 -12.92 -11.54 2.39
N GLN A 136 -13.23 -10.24 2.29
CA GLN A 136 -13.37 -9.35 3.44
C GLN A 136 -14.55 -9.75 4.33
N ASP A 137 -15.71 -10.01 3.74
CA ASP A 137 -16.90 -10.44 4.47
C ASP A 137 -16.64 -11.77 5.20
N ALA A 138 -16.02 -12.74 4.52
CA ALA A 138 -15.66 -14.02 5.12
C ALA A 138 -14.65 -13.88 6.28
N ALA A 139 -13.65 -12.99 6.14
CA ALA A 139 -12.69 -12.75 7.21
C ALA A 139 -13.34 -12.10 8.42
N LYS A 140 -14.23 -11.14 8.20
CA LYS A 140 -15.00 -10.48 9.26
C LYS A 140 -15.90 -11.48 9.98
N GLU A 141 -16.66 -12.30 9.25
CA GLU A 141 -17.53 -13.31 9.81
C GLU A 141 -16.75 -14.35 10.65
N LEU A 142 -15.58 -14.78 10.17
CA LEU A 142 -14.71 -15.71 10.89
C LEU A 142 -14.21 -15.11 12.21
N ALA A 143 -13.83 -13.84 12.20
CA ALA A 143 -13.40 -13.14 13.41
C ALA A 143 -14.54 -12.92 14.42
N GLU A 144 -15.75 -12.59 13.93
CA GLU A 144 -16.94 -12.41 14.77
C GLU A 144 -17.40 -13.72 15.44
N ARG A 145 -17.24 -14.86 14.75
CA ARG A 145 -17.54 -16.19 15.30
C ARG A 145 -16.54 -16.69 16.34
N SER A 146 -15.30 -16.22 16.29
CA SER A 146 -14.22 -16.68 17.18
C SER A 146 -13.28 -15.52 17.58
N PRO A 147 -13.80 -14.51 18.31
CA PRO A 147 -13.05 -13.31 18.67
C PRO A 147 -11.92 -13.57 19.67
N GLU A 148 -11.99 -14.68 20.40
CA GLU A 148 -10.92 -15.15 21.29
C GLU A 148 -9.71 -15.68 20.49
N LYS A 149 -9.94 -16.23 19.29
CA LYS A 149 -8.93 -16.86 18.45
C LYS A 149 -8.30 -15.88 17.46
N TYR A 150 -9.07 -14.96 16.91
CA TYR A 150 -8.64 -14.10 15.82
C TYR A 150 -8.57 -12.64 16.23
N PHE A 151 -7.56 -11.93 15.69
CA PHE A 151 -7.53 -10.49 15.59
C PHE A 151 -7.70 -10.11 14.12
N TYR A 152 -8.84 -9.54 13.75
CA TYR A 152 -9.11 -9.06 12.40
C TYR A 152 -8.50 -7.67 12.21
N ALA A 153 -7.51 -7.57 11.32
CA ALA A 153 -6.76 -6.34 11.09
C ALA A 153 -7.57 -5.27 10.34
N ASP A 154 -8.48 -5.70 9.45
CA ASP A 154 -9.42 -4.86 8.69
C ASP A 154 -8.74 -3.62 8.06
N GLN A 155 -7.83 -3.85 7.13
CA GLN A 155 -7.05 -2.80 6.50
C GLN A 155 -7.90 -1.68 5.85
N TYR A 156 -9.16 -1.94 5.53
CA TYR A 156 -10.05 -0.99 4.86
C TYR A 156 -10.83 -0.09 5.81
N SER A 157 -10.87 -0.44 7.10
CA SER A 157 -11.58 0.33 8.14
C SER A 157 -10.66 0.77 9.29
N ASN A 158 -9.47 0.17 9.40
CA ASN A 158 -8.55 0.43 10.50
C ASN A 158 -7.80 1.75 10.30
N GLU A 159 -8.05 2.70 11.18
CA GLU A 159 -7.39 4.02 11.12
C GLU A 159 -5.87 3.96 11.21
N ASN A 160 -5.29 2.92 11.82
CA ASN A 160 -3.84 2.75 11.89
C ASN A 160 -3.22 2.55 10.49
N ASN A 161 -4.01 2.23 9.47
CA ASN A 161 -3.56 2.23 8.09
C ASN A 161 -3.18 3.65 7.63
N TRP A 162 -4.10 4.62 7.65
CA TRP A 162 -3.77 5.96 7.21
C TRP A 162 -2.82 6.70 8.18
N LYS A 163 -2.90 6.41 9.49
CA LYS A 163 -2.00 6.97 10.52
C LYS A 163 -0.53 6.58 10.28
N ALA A 164 -0.26 5.40 9.72
CA ALA A 164 1.10 5.00 9.32
C ALA A 164 1.71 5.94 8.28
N HIS A 165 0.90 6.44 7.36
CA HIS A 165 1.34 7.37 6.32
C HIS A 165 1.38 8.81 6.79
N TYR A 166 0.49 9.18 7.71
CA TYR A 166 0.49 10.49 8.35
C TYR A 166 1.77 10.72 9.18
N HIS A 167 2.15 9.74 10.02
CA HIS A 167 3.31 9.83 10.90
C HIS A 167 4.62 9.33 10.27
N GLY A 168 4.57 8.70 9.10
CA GLY A 168 5.74 8.15 8.41
C GLY A 168 5.96 8.78 7.05
N THR A 169 5.23 8.32 6.03
CA THR A 169 5.43 8.75 4.62
C THR A 169 5.44 10.26 4.46
N ALA A 170 4.50 10.96 5.08
CA ALA A 170 4.39 12.41 4.96
C ALA A 170 5.55 13.15 5.64
N GLU A 171 5.96 12.70 6.83
CA GLU A 171 7.08 13.30 7.55
C GLU A 171 8.39 13.13 6.77
N GLU A 172 8.60 11.95 6.17
CA GLU A 172 9.75 11.70 5.31
C GLU A 172 9.74 12.63 4.09
N ILE A 173 8.60 12.80 3.43
CA ILE A 173 8.44 13.70 2.28
C ILE A 173 8.74 15.15 2.68
N ILE A 174 8.18 15.63 3.79
CA ILE A 174 8.41 16.99 4.30
C ILE A 174 9.89 17.21 4.60
N HIS A 175 10.54 16.23 5.21
CA HIS A 175 11.96 16.31 5.53
C HIS A 175 12.84 16.36 4.26
N GLU A 176 12.54 15.51 3.27
CA GLU A 176 13.34 15.39 2.05
C GLU A 176 13.04 16.49 1.01
N LYS A 177 11.78 16.95 0.94
CA LYS A 177 11.30 17.94 -0.04
C LYS A 177 10.28 18.91 0.57
N PRO A 178 10.71 19.82 1.47
CA PRO A 178 9.82 20.74 2.15
C PRO A 178 9.10 21.74 1.23
N GLN A 179 9.60 21.94 0.01
CA GLN A 179 9.03 22.86 -0.98
C GLN A 179 8.27 22.12 -2.09
N LEU A 180 7.52 21.05 -1.74
CA LEU A 180 6.64 20.40 -2.71
C LEU A 180 5.38 21.21 -2.96
N ASP A 181 4.87 21.16 -4.20
CA ASP A 181 3.63 21.82 -4.60
C ASP A 181 2.47 20.83 -4.77
N TYR A 182 2.79 19.59 -5.15
CA TYR A 182 1.79 18.56 -5.48
C TYR A 182 2.15 17.22 -4.86
N PHE A 183 1.17 16.59 -4.26
CA PHE A 183 1.24 15.17 -3.89
C PHE A 183 0.21 14.39 -4.69
N ILE A 184 0.63 13.29 -5.32
CA ILE A 184 -0.23 12.49 -6.19
C ILE A 184 -0.05 10.99 -5.90
N ALA A 185 -1.14 10.25 -5.68
CA ALA A 185 -1.06 8.82 -5.43
C ALA A 185 -2.36 8.07 -5.78
N GLY A 186 -2.20 6.80 -6.18
CA GLY A 186 -3.29 5.89 -6.50
C GLY A 186 -4.09 5.42 -5.29
N LEU A 187 -5.39 5.26 -5.48
CA LEU A 187 -6.35 4.82 -4.46
C LEU A 187 -6.49 3.29 -4.48
N GLY A 188 -6.03 2.63 -3.40
CA GLY A 188 -6.33 1.22 -3.10
C GLY A 188 -7.14 1.12 -1.80
N THR A 189 -6.50 0.85 -0.65
CA THR A 189 -7.14 1.02 0.67
C THR A 189 -7.37 2.48 1.02
N THR A 190 -6.86 3.39 0.23
CA THR A 190 -6.82 4.85 0.38
C THR A 190 -5.88 5.38 1.49
N GLY A 191 -5.40 4.53 2.39
CA GLY A 191 -4.60 4.94 3.55
C GLY A 191 -3.35 5.74 3.20
N THR A 192 -2.61 5.35 2.14
CA THR A 192 -1.43 6.08 1.68
C THR A 192 -1.78 7.51 1.28
N PHE A 193 -2.81 7.66 0.43
CA PHE A 193 -3.24 8.96 -0.03
C PHE A 193 -3.79 9.82 1.11
N VAL A 194 -4.75 9.30 1.87
CA VAL A 194 -5.42 10.03 2.95
C VAL A 194 -4.43 10.46 4.04
N GLY A 195 -3.61 9.52 4.54
CA GLY A 195 -2.68 9.83 5.62
C GLY A 195 -1.62 10.84 5.21
N THR A 196 -1.02 10.64 4.04
CA THR A 196 0.00 11.58 3.52
C THR A 196 -0.61 12.95 3.24
N SER A 197 -1.75 13.01 2.55
CA SER A 197 -2.41 14.27 2.21
C SER A 197 -2.83 15.09 3.44
N ARG A 198 -3.39 14.45 4.47
CA ARG A 198 -3.75 15.10 5.72
C ARG A 198 -2.56 15.84 6.34
N LYS A 199 -1.43 15.15 6.49
CA LYS A 199 -0.24 15.75 7.08
C LYS A 199 0.37 16.82 6.20
N LEU A 200 0.41 16.62 4.89
CA LEU A 200 0.92 17.62 3.94
C LEU A 200 0.06 18.90 3.95
N LYS A 201 -1.27 18.78 4.02
CA LYS A 201 -2.19 19.92 4.13
C LYS A 201 -2.03 20.68 5.46
N GLU A 202 -1.75 19.97 6.56
CA GLU A 202 -1.43 20.62 7.86
C GLU A 202 -0.09 21.36 7.81
N TYR A 203 0.91 20.77 7.12
CA TYR A 203 2.22 21.41 6.93
C TYR A 203 2.14 22.66 6.05
N ASN A 204 1.44 22.56 4.93
CA ASN A 204 1.20 23.68 4.02
C ASN A 204 -0.12 23.49 3.26
N ALA A 205 -1.13 24.27 3.58
CA ALA A 205 -2.46 24.18 2.98
C ALA A 205 -2.49 24.44 1.45
N ASN A 206 -1.44 25.06 0.88
CA ASN A 206 -1.34 25.32 -0.56
C ASN A 206 -0.88 24.07 -1.36
N ILE A 207 -0.36 23.04 -0.71
CA ILE A 207 -0.01 21.79 -1.41
C ILE A 207 -1.28 21.20 -1.99
N GLN A 208 -1.25 20.94 -3.31
CA GLN A 208 -2.37 20.29 -3.99
C GLN A 208 -2.27 18.78 -3.88
N THR A 209 -3.33 18.13 -3.44
CA THR A 209 -3.41 16.68 -3.27
C THR A 209 -4.29 16.08 -4.35
N ILE A 210 -3.72 15.18 -5.16
CA ILE A 210 -4.37 14.63 -6.35
C ILE A 210 -4.48 13.11 -6.21
N ALA A 211 -5.71 12.62 -6.15
CA ALA A 211 -5.98 11.20 -6.13
C ALA A 211 -5.93 10.64 -7.56
N LEU A 212 -5.42 9.43 -7.69
CA LEU A 212 -5.45 8.68 -8.95
C LEU A 212 -6.35 7.46 -8.81
N GLN A 213 -7.19 7.23 -9.80
CA GLN A 213 -7.96 5.99 -9.94
C GLN A 213 -7.86 5.44 -11.35
N PRO A 214 -8.18 4.16 -11.59
CA PRO A 214 -8.29 3.62 -12.94
C PRO A 214 -9.40 4.33 -13.72
N ASP A 215 -9.25 4.44 -15.05
CA ASP A 215 -10.29 4.98 -15.95
C ASP A 215 -11.48 4.03 -16.16
N PHE A 216 -11.35 2.76 -15.79
CA PHE A 216 -12.39 1.73 -15.90
C PHE A 216 -12.41 0.78 -14.70
N ALA A 217 -13.59 0.26 -14.39
CA ALA A 217 -13.81 -0.75 -13.36
C ALA A 217 -13.01 -2.04 -13.60
N LEU A 218 -12.92 -2.49 -14.85
CA LEU A 218 -12.14 -3.67 -15.26
C LEU A 218 -10.75 -3.23 -15.69
N HIS A 219 -9.88 -3.03 -14.70
CA HIS A 219 -8.49 -2.61 -14.90
C HIS A 219 -7.50 -3.67 -14.42
N ALA A 220 -6.24 -3.58 -14.88
CA ALA A 220 -5.13 -4.43 -14.43
C ALA A 220 -4.11 -3.68 -13.56
N LEU A 221 -4.51 -2.57 -12.94
CA LEU A 221 -3.68 -1.82 -11.98
C LEU A 221 -3.85 -2.43 -10.59
N GLU A 222 -3.12 -3.49 -10.33
CA GLU A 222 -3.25 -4.26 -9.09
C GLU A 222 -2.98 -3.40 -7.85
N GLY A 223 -3.85 -3.57 -6.84
CA GLY A 223 -3.81 -2.77 -5.61
C GLY A 223 -4.55 -1.44 -5.69
N TRP A 224 -4.99 -1.01 -6.88
CA TRP A 224 -5.88 0.15 -7.05
C TRP A 224 -7.35 -0.25 -7.02
N LYS A 225 -8.21 0.72 -6.76
CA LYS A 225 -9.67 0.58 -6.77
C LYS A 225 -10.29 1.68 -7.62
N HIS A 226 -11.29 1.32 -8.42
CA HIS A 226 -12.20 2.27 -9.07
C HIS A 226 -13.34 2.51 -8.10
N LEU A 227 -13.28 3.60 -7.33
CA LEU A 227 -14.14 3.81 -6.15
C LEU A 227 -15.63 3.86 -6.45
N GLU A 228 -16.02 4.19 -7.69
CA GLU A 228 -17.43 4.23 -8.11
C GLU A 228 -18.06 2.84 -8.25
N THR A 229 -17.25 1.77 -8.35
CA THR A 229 -17.74 0.41 -8.65
C THR A 229 -17.41 -0.64 -7.60
N VAL A 230 -16.79 -0.25 -6.50
CA VAL A 230 -16.42 -1.14 -5.40
C VAL A 230 -16.87 -0.57 -4.07
N THR A 231 -16.88 -1.42 -3.03
CA THR A 231 -17.09 -0.92 -1.66
C THR A 231 -15.99 0.07 -1.30
N VAL A 232 -16.40 1.31 -1.03
CA VAL A 232 -15.47 2.40 -0.67
C VAL A 232 -14.87 2.09 0.71
N PRO A 233 -13.53 2.13 0.86
CA PRO A 233 -12.88 1.94 2.15
C PRO A 233 -13.38 2.95 3.19
N LYS A 234 -13.67 2.51 4.42
CA LYS A 234 -14.19 3.40 5.47
C LYS A 234 -13.20 4.47 5.92
N ILE A 235 -11.91 4.24 5.70
CA ILE A 235 -10.86 5.22 5.98
C ILE A 235 -10.71 6.28 4.89
N TYR A 236 -11.46 6.18 3.78
CA TYR A 236 -11.44 7.17 2.72
C TYR A 236 -12.09 8.48 3.17
N ASP A 237 -11.47 9.57 2.77
CA ASP A 237 -11.94 10.93 3.00
C ASP A 237 -11.94 11.64 1.64
N GLU A 238 -13.13 11.79 1.05
CA GLU A 238 -13.28 12.40 -0.27
C GLU A 238 -12.91 13.89 -0.30
N THR A 239 -12.95 14.54 0.88
CA THR A 239 -12.70 15.98 0.99
C THR A 239 -11.21 16.33 0.94
N ILE A 240 -10.33 15.33 1.09
CA ILE A 240 -8.88 15.57 1.14
C ILE A 240 -8.24 15.69 -0.24
N ALA A 241 -8.88 15.21 -1.29
CA ALA A 241 -8.42 15.33 -2.67
C ALA A 241 -8.88 16.65 -3.29
N ASP A 242 -7.95 17.51 -3.71
CA ASP A 242 -8.30 18.71 -4.48
C ASP A 242 -8.75 18.35 -5.91
N ARG A 243 -8.24 17.21 -6.44
CA ARG A 243 -8.59 16.68 -7.77
C ARG A 243 -8.48 15.15 -7.77
N ILE A 244 -9.25 14.53 -8.66
CA ILE A 244 -9.12 13.13 -9.03
C ILE A 244 -8.72 13.07 -10.51
N LEU A 245 -7.70 12.28 -10.85
CA LEU A 245 -7.29 12.00 -12.21
C LEU A 245 -7.44 10.52 -12.51
N GLU A 246 -7.94 10.23 -13.68
CA GLU A 246 -8.06 8.86 -14.18
C GLU A 246 -6.81 8.45 -14.94
N VAL A 247 -6.41 7.18 -14.75
CA VAL A 247 -5.21 6.61 -15.34
C VAL A 247 -5.56 5.35 -16.11
N ASN A 248 -5.17 5.33 -17.37
CA ASN A 248 -5.40 4.20 -18.25
C ASN A 248 -4.38 3.07 -18.03
N THR A 249 -4.86 1.83 -17.96
CA THR A 249 -4.01 0.65 -17.75
C THR A 249 -2.96 0.46 -18.85
N LEU A 250 -3.32 0.61 -20.13
CA LEU A 250 -2.38 0.40 -21.24
C LEU A 250 -1.28 1.45 -21.27
N ILE A 251 -1.63 2.71 -20.98
CA ILE A 251 -0.66 3.80 -20.83
C ILE A 251 0.29 3.47 -19.67
N SER A 252 -0.22 3.00 -18.56
CA SER A 252 0.60 2.60 -17.41
C SER A 252 1.59 1.49 -17.78
N HIS A 253 1.18 0.50 -18.56
CA HIS A 253 2.07 -0.57 -19.03
C HIS A 253 3.21 -0.03 -19.94
N GLN A 254 2.95 0.98 -20.77
CA GLN A 254 4.00 1.63 -21.57
C GLN A 254 5.06 2.32 -20.67
N TYR A 255 4.64 2.83 -19.51
CA TYR A 255 5.58 3.42 -18.55
C TYR A 255 6.43 2.37 -17.82
N ILE A 256 6.02 1.09 -17.75
CA ILE A 256 6.87 0.01 -17.26
C ILE A 256 8.07 -0.18 -18.20
N ALA A 257 7.83 -0.30 -19.51
CA ALA A 257 8.87 -0.46 -20.51
C ALA A 257 9.81 0.76 -20.52
N LYS A 258 9.25 1.97 -20.56
CA LYS A 258 10.03 3.21 -20.53
C LYS A 258 10.90 3.34 -19.28
N PHE A 259 10.36 2.95 -18.12
CA PHE A 259 11.11 2.99 -16.87
C PHE A 259 12.27 1.97 -16.89
N TYR A 260 12.01 0.77 -17.42
CA TYR A 260 13.05 -0.24 -17.59
C TYR A 260 14.17 0.22 -18.53
N GLU A 261 13.83 0.83 -19.66
CA GLU A 261 14.81 1.38 -20.62
C GLU A 261 15.67 2.46 -19.97
N TYR A 262 15.09 3.32 -19.13
CA TYR A 262 15.80 4.46 -18.56
C TYR A 262 16.60 4.10 -17.30
N TYR A 263 16.03 3.28 -16.40
CA TYR A 263 16.62 2.98 -15.08
C TYR A 263 17.24 1.57 -14.99
N GLY A 264 17.04 0.69 -15.96
CA GLY A 264 17.63 -0.65 -16.01
C GLY A 264 16.93 -1.70 -15.13
N PHE A 265 15.81 -1.38 -14.50
CA PHE A 265 14.99 -2.32 -13.72
C PHE A 265 13.50 -2.01 -13.87
N PRO A 266 12.63 -3.04 -13.87
CA PRO A 266 11.20 -2.85 -14.04
C PRO A 266 10.51 -2.47 -12.72
N ILE A 267 9.36 -1.80 -12.84
CA ILE A 267 8.45 -1.44 -11.74
C ILE A 267 7.11 -2.13 -11.90
N SER A 268 6.32 -2.14 -10.83
CA SER A 268 4.97 -2.72 -10.85
C SER A 268 3.99 -1.90 -11.71
N PRO A 269 2.86 -2.50 -12.16
CA PRO A 269 1.80 -1.76 -12.84
C PRO A 269 1.28 -0.56 -12.06
N SER A 270 1.11 -0.68 -10.74
CA SER A 270 0.65 0.41 -9.88
C SER A 270 1.70 1.52 -9.73
N SER A 271 2.99 1.20 -9.71
CA SER A 271 4.08 2.18 -9.71
C SER A 271 4.13 2.94 -11.04
N ALA A 272 4.00 2.25 -12.16
CA ALA A 272 3.93 2.86 -13.47
C ALA A 272 2.69 3.75 -13.64
N ALA A 273 1.56 3.35 -13.08
CA ALA A 273 0.34 4.16 -13.08
C ALA A 273 0.51 5.46 -12.28
N ASN A 274 1.20 5.42 -11.16
CA ASN A 274 1.52 6.63 -10.40
C ASN A 274 2.44 7.58 -11.20
N ILE A 275 3.43 7.06 -11.93
CA ILE A 275 4.27 7.86 -12.83
C ILE A 275 3.40 8.44 -13.96
N ALA A 276 2.52 7.64 -14.58
CA ALA A 276 1.64 8.10 -15.65
C ALA A 276 0.76 9.27 -15.19
N GLY A 277 0.16 9.17 -14.00
CA GLY A 277 -0.62 10.25 -13.40
C GLY A 277 0.22 11.50 -13.08
N ALA A 278 1.43 11.32 -12.56
CA ALA A 278 2.33 12.44 -12.30
C ALA A 278 2.77 13.16 -13.60
N VAL A 279 3.02 12.41 -14.66
CA VAL A 279 3.33 12.98 -16.00
C VAL A 279 2.12 13.66 -16.62
N GLN A 280 0.92 13.07 -16.43
CA GLN A 280 -0.32 13.72 -16.87
C GLN A 280 -0.51 15.08 -16.18
N LEU A 281 -0.24 15.17 -14.88
CA LEU A 281 -0.28 16.43 -14.15
C LEU A 281 0.82 17.41 -14.66
N ALA A 282 2.05 16.94 -14.85
CA ALA A 282 3.16 17.75 -15.32
C ALA A 282 2.90 18.46 -16.66
N LYS A 283 2.07 17.88 -17.52
CA LYS A 283 1.61 18.48 -18.78
C LYS A 283 0.53 19.56 -18.60
N GLN A 284 -0.11 19.63 -17.42
CA GLN A 284 -1.23 20.54 -17.14
C GLN A 284 -0.81 21.76 -16.29
N ILE A 285 0.39 21.76 -15.74
CA ILE A 285 0.90 22.80 -14.85
C ILE A 285 2.09 23.53 -15.51
N GLU A 286 2.27 24.79 -15.18
CA GLU A 286 3.38 25.57 -15.73
C GLU A 286 4.71 25.25 -15.04
N LYS A 287 4.68 25.09 -13.72
CA LYS A 287 5.85 24.79 -12.89
C LYS A 287 5.45 24.09 -11.59
N GLY A 288 6.40 23.45 -10.93
CA GLY A 288 6.23 22.90 -9.57
C GLY A 288 6.94 21.59 -9.33
N THR A 289 6.92 21.17 -8.07
CA THR A 289 7.48 19.91 -7.61
C THR A 289 6.34 18.94 -7.27
N ILE A 290 6.31 17.83 -7.99
CA ILE A 290 5.32 16.74 -7.81
C ILE A 290 6.00 15.61 -7.04
N ILE A 291 5.36 15.15 -5.97
CA ILE A 291 5.78 13.94 -5.25
C ILE A 291 4.75 12.84 -5.50
N THR A 292 5.22 11.66 -5.86
CA THR A 292 4.38 10.46 -5.99
C THR A 292 4.97 9.28 -5.21
N ILE A 293 4.24 8.16 -5.23
CA ILE A 293 4.62 6.92 -4.55
C ILE A 293 4.81 5.83 -5.59
N LEU A 294 5.90 5.08 -5.53
CA LEU A 294 6.04 3.81 -6.23
C LEU A 294 5.81 2.69 -5.21
N PRO A 295 4.61 2.10 -5.17
CA PRO A 295 4.19 1.21 -4.09
C PRO A 295 5.03 -0.05 -3.93
N ASP A 296 5.50 -0.62 -5.05
CA ASP A 296 6.37 -1.78 -5.11
C ASP A 296 7.11 -1.87 -6.45
N ASN A 297 8.05 -2.81 -6.53
CA ASN A 297 8.76 -3.15 -7.76
C ASN A 297 8.05 -4.28 -8.53
N ALA A 298 8.72 -4.81 -9.56
CA ALA A 298 8.18 -5.81 -10.46
C ALA A 298 8.23 -7.27 -9.94
N ASP A 299 8.90 -7.53 -8.82
CA ASP A 299 9.25 -8.90 -8.35
C ASP A 299 8.05 -9.84 -8.15
N LYS A 300 6.84 -9.29 -8.00
CA LYS A 300 5.60 -10.05 -7.76
C LYS A 300 4.66 -10.06 -8.96
N TYR A 301 5.14 -9.68 -10.15
CA TYR A 301 4.34 -9.43 -11.35
C TYR A 301 4.93 -10.09 -12.61
N GLY A 302 5.68 -11.19 -12.43
CA GLY A 302 6.42 -11.85 -13.50
C GLY A 302 5.61 -12.13 -14.76
N ASP A 303 4.35 -12.60 -14.62
CA ASP A 303 3.46 -12.92 -15.75
C ASP A 303 3.01 -11.65 -16.53
N VAL A 304 2.92 -10.50 -15.87
CA VAL A 304 2.56 -9.23 -16.50
C VAL A 304 3.80 -8.63 -17.17
N ILE A 305 4.90 -8.58 -16.43
CA ILE A 305 6.16 -7.94 -16.88
C ILE A 305 6.71 -8.62 -18.14
N LYS A 306 6.73 -9.95 -18.19
CA LYS A 306 7.18 -10.73 -19.36
C LYS A 306 6.40 -10.47 -20.66
N LYS A 307 5.23 -9.83 -20.57
CA LYS A 307 4.42 -9.46 -21.75
C LYS A 307 4.70 -8.05 -22.22
N ILE A 308 5.43 -7.26 -21.41
CA ILE A 308 5.66 -5.83 -21.64
C ILE A 308 7.12 -5.58 -22.05
N ILE A 309 8.06 -6.30 -21.42
CA ILE A 309 9.51 -6.21 -21.67
C ILE A 309 10.13 -7.55 -22.03
#